data_6ebf3201b78ab7d3d4525e0c95ae7e0a
#
_entry.id   6ebf3201b78ab7d3d4525e0c95ae7e0a
#
_cell.length_a   1.000
_cell.length_b   1.000
_cell.length_c   1.000
_cell.angle_alpha   90.00
_cell.angle_beta   90.00
_cell.angle_gamma   90.00
#
_symmetry.space_group_name_H-M   'P 1'
#
loop_
_entity.id
_entity.type
_entity.pdbx_description
1 polymer ?
#
loop_
_entity_poly.entity_id
_entity_poly.type
_entity_poly.pdbx_seq_one_letter_code
_entity_poly.pdbx_strand_id
1 'polypeptide(L)'
;RDRYQPMKLAAMEALYEGGTRQPLTVVGEWKIPTMLSFLATRNPDGYVPGIHNILAGGHTTNDGSKALSATEKIARGKMAIAALSDFRQAQKDGDQDKMDASRRTLEENMPYFGYGYIQNPDDLVPNVGLSFWTFRIMVGFGMYFIAFFALVLFLSWKNKLYGQRWLHRIALWSIPFAFVASQAGWVVSEVGRQPWAIQDLLPVNAAISNLSAGAVQTTFFIFLAIFTILFIAEIGIMVKACLLYTSD
;
A
#
# COMPACT_ATOMS: atom_id res chain seq x y z
N ARG A 1 -7.78 8.33 -2.16
CA ARG A 1 -6.83 7.24 -2.52
C ARG A 1 -6.78 7.01 -4.03
N ASP A 2 -7.93 7.07 -4.67
CA ASP A 2 -8.06 6.97 -6.13
C ASP A 2 -7.18 7.97 -6.88
N ARG A 3 -7.05 9.17 -6.35
CA ARG A 3 -6.28 10.26 -6.97
C ARG A 3 -4.76 10.02 -6.95
N TYR A 4 -4.24 9.35 -5.91
CA TYR A 4 -2.80 9.21 -5.69
C TYR A 4 -2.24 7.81 -5.98
N GLN A 5 -3.04 6.77 -5.84
CA GLN A 5 -2.63 5.38 -6.04
C GLN A 5 -3.74 4.53 -6.67
N PRO A 6 -4.19 4.84 -7.89
CA PRO A 6 -5.31 4.13 -8.53
C PRO A 6 -4.96 2.65 -8.78
N MET A 7 -3.72 2.33 -9.16
CA MET A 7 -3.28 0.96 -9.41
C MET A 7 -3.36 0.09 -8.14
N LYS A 8 -2.99 0.64 -6.99
CA LYS A 8 -3.13 -0.07 -5.71
C LYS A 8 -4.59 -0.38 -5.37
N LEU A 9 -5.50 0.57 -5.59
CA LEU A 9 -6.93 0.36 -5.36
C LEU A 9 -7.46 -0.74 -6.29
N ALA A 10 -7.13 -0.68 -7.58
CA ALA A 10 -7.53 -1.68 -8.57
C ALA A 10 -6.97 -3.07 -8.21
N ALA A 11 -5.72 -3.17 -7.75
CA ALA A 11 -5.13 -4.44 -7.32
C ALA A 11 -5.78 -5.02 -6.05
N MET A 12 -6.09 -4.18 -5.05
CA MET A 12 -6.77 -4.60 -3.82
C MET A 12 -8.18 -5.15 -4.08
N GLU A 13 -8.84 -4.65 -5.13
CA GLU A 13 -10.18 -5.09 -5.53
C GLU A 13 -10.17 -6.11 -6.67
N ALA A 14 -8.99 -6.47 -7.21
CA ALA A 14 -8.83 -7.27 -8.42
C ALA A 14 -9.70 -6.72 -9.58
N LEU A 15 -9.76 -5.39 -9.69
CA LEU A 15 -10.56 -4.68 -10.67
C LEU A 15 -9.75 -4.55 -11.96
N TYR A 16 -9.98 -5.45 -12.90
CA TYR A 16 -9.31 -5.41 -14.21
C TYR A 16 -9.93 -4.37 -15.13
N GLU A 17 -11.26 -4.30 -15.17
CA GLU A 17 -12.01 -3.34 -15.96
C GLU A 17 -12.71 -2.32 -15.06
N GLY A 18 -12.48 -1.05 -15.32
CA GLY A 18 -13.09 0.04 -14.60
C GLY A 18 -14.51 0.37 -15.06
N GLY A 19 -15.16 1.23 -14.29
CA GLY A 19 -16.50 1.70 -14.64
C GLY A 19 -17.10 2.61 -13.57
N THR A 20 -18.32 3.04 -13.81
CA THR A 20 -19.16 3.72 -12.83
C THR A 20 -19.92 2.69 -12.00
N ARG A 21 -20.37 3.07 -10.79
CA ARG A 21 -21.16 2.21 -9.90
C ARG A 21 -20.48 0.88 -9.57
N GLN A 22 -19.16 0.89 -9.47
CA GLN A 22 -18.40 -0.33 -9.20
C GLN A 22 -18.76 -0.90 -7.82
N PRO A 23 -19.07 -2.20 -7.76
CA PRO A 23 -19.36 -2.87 -6.51
C PRO A 23 -18.08 -3.13 -5.72
N LEU A 24 -18.19 -3.10 -4.40
CA LEU A 24 -17.13 -3.58 -3.51
C LEU A 24 -17.24 -5.10 -3.38
N THR A 25 -16.21 -5.83 -3.74
CA THR A 25 -16.17 -7.27 -3.55
C THR A 25 -15.83 -7.59 -2.09
N VAL A 26 -16.69 -8.34 -1.41
CA VAL A 26 -16.44 -8.75 -0.01
C VAL A 26 -15.64 -10.06 0.01
N VAL A 27 -16.25 -11.17 -0.42
CA VAL A 27 -15.60 -12.49 -0.58
C VAL A 27 -16.30 -13.24 -1.70
N GLY A 28 -15.54 -13.80 -2.62
CA GLY A 28 -16.09 -14.57 -3.75
C GLY A 28 -17.04 -13.74 -4.60
N GLU A 29 -18.28 -14.20 -4.74
CA GLU A 29 -19.31 -13.50 -5.54
C GLU A 29 -20.09 -12.43 -4.77
N TRP A 30 -19.90 -12.34 -3.46
CA TRP A 30 -20.59 -11.37 -2.63
C TRP A 30 -20.05 -9.97 -2.86
N LYS A 31 -20.90 -9.11 -3.43
CA LYS A 31 -20.57 -7.74 -3.80
C LYS A 31 -21.58 -6.76 -3.22
N ILE A 32 -21.09 -5.66 -2.69
CA ILE A 32 -21.94 -4.55 -2.25
C ILE A 32 -22.05 -3.57 -3.42
N PRO A 33 -23.23 -3.37 -4.01
CA PRO A 33 -23.41 -2.50 -5.18
C PRO A 33 -22.95 -1.07 -4.89
N THR A 34 -22.32 -0.42 -5.87
CA THR A 34 -21.89 1.00 -5.86
C THR A 34 -20.91 1.40 -4.77
N MET A 35 -20.63 0.50 -3.81
CA MET A 35 -19.85 0.85 -2.61
C MET A 35 -18.39 1.19 -2.93
N LEU A 36 -17.78 0.51 -3.91
CA LEU A 36 -16.40 0.83 -4.31
C LEU A 36 -16.31 2.22 -4.93
N SER A 37 -17.23 2.58 -5.84
CA SER A 37 -17.30 3.93 -6.42
C SER A 37 -17.50 4.99 -5.33
N PHE A 38 -18.40 4.73 -4.37
CA PHE A 38 -18.64 5.66 -3.27
C PHE A 38 -17.40 5.83 -2.36
N LEU A 39 -16.73 4.75 -2.00
CA LEU A 39 -15.53 4.79 -1.15
C LEU A 39 -14.35 5.46 -1.84
N ALA A 40 -14.18 5.26 -3.15
CA ALA A 40 -13.09 5.81 -3.92
C ALA A 40 -13.28 7.30 -4.21
N THR A 41 -14.48 7.69 -4.67
CA THR A 41 -14.74 9.02 -5.22
C THR A 41 -15.68 9.89 -4.37
N ARG A 42 -16.29 9.34 -3.31
CA ARG A 42 -17.38 9.92 -2.51
C ARG A 42 -18.65 10.19 -3.33
N ASN A 43 -18.74 9.58 -4.49
CA ASN A 43 -19.89 9.65 -5.37
C ASN A 43 -20.27 8.22 -5.79
N PRO A 44 -21.51 7.74 -5.60
CA PRO A 44 -21.92 6.40 -6.01
C PRO A 44 -21.81 6.16 -7.53
N ASP A 45 -21.91 7.23 -8.32
CA ASP A 45 -21.76 7.19 -9.78
C ASP A 45 -20.33 7.49 -10.25
N GLY A 46 -19.38 7.69 -9.33
CA GLY A 46 -17.98 8.00 -9.64
C GLY A 46 -17.32 6.88 -10.44
N TYR A 47 -16.52 7.26 -11.43
CA TYR A 47 -15.74 6.33 -12.24
C TYR A 47 -14.51 5.83 -11.45
N VAL A 48 -14.33 4.52 -11.38
CA VAL A 48 -13.13 3.89 -10.80
C VAL A 48 -12.39 3.14 -11.90
N PRO A 49 -11.14 3.51 -12.23
CA PRO A 49 -10.38 2.86 -13.27
C PRO A 49 -9.91 1.47 -12.82
N GLY A 50 -10.02 0.48 -13.70
CA GLY A 50 -9.43 -0.83 -13.53
C GLY A 50 -7.97 -0.87 -14.01
N ILE A 51 -7.30 -2.01 -13.78
CA ILE A 51 -5.89 -2.21 -14.14
C ILE A 51 -5.67 -1.94 -15.64
N HIS A 52 -6.50 -2.53 -16.51
CA HIS A 52 -6.38 -2.35 -17.96
C HIS A 52 -6.60 -0.90 -18.37
N ASN A 53 -7.55 -0.19 -17.75
CA ASN A 53 -7.81 1.21 -18.06
C ASN A 53 -6.65 2.11 -17.63
N ILE A 54 -5.98 1.81 -16.51
CA ILE A 54 -4.81 2.56 -16.04
C ILE A 54 -3.63 2.36 -16.98
N LEU A 55 -3.42 1.13 -17.47
CA LEU A 55 -2.35 0.82 -18.41
C LEU A 55 -2.61 1.42 -19.80
N ALA A 56 -3.83 1.28 -20.31
CA ALA A 56 -4.21 1.80 -21.62
C ALA A 56 -4.33 3.34 -21.66
N GLY A 57 -4.66 3.96 -20.53
CA GLY A 57 -4.92 5.40 -20.47
C GLY A 57 -6.24 5.80 -21.12
N GLY A 58 -6.40 7.08 -21.46
CA GLY A 58 -7.54 7.62 -22.22
C GLY A 58 -8.82 7.82 -21.40
N HIS A 59 -8.93 7.27 -20.19
CA HIS A 59 -10.07 7.53 -19.31
C HIS A 59 -9.99 8.94 -18.71
N THR A 60 -11.14 9.52 -18.41
CA THR A 60 -11.20 10.83 -17.75
C THR A 60 -10.93 10.64 -16.27
N THR A 61 -9.93 11.34 -15.76
CA THR A 61 -9.64 11.40 -14.33
C THR A 61 -10.69 12.25 -13.61
N ASN A 62 -10.76 12.14 -12.28
CA ASN A 62 -11.70 12.94 -11.49
C ASN A 62 -11.42 14.46 -11.59
N ASP A 63 -10.26 14.86 -12.10
CA ASP A 63 -9.88 16.27 -12.36
C ASP A 63 -10.32 16.74 -13.76
N GLY A 64 -11.00 15.89 -14.55
CA GLY A 64 -11.46 16.21 -15.91
C GLY A 64 -10.38 16.08 -16.99
N SER A 65 -9.14 15.75 -16.65
CA SER A 65 -8.05 15.50 -17.60
C SER A 65 -8.10 14.07 -18.15
N LYS A 66 -7.53 13.85 -19.32
CA LYS A 66 -7.35 12.49 -19.85
C LYS A 66 -6.10 11.87 -19.26
N ALA A 67 -6.22 10.68 -18.71
CA ALA A 67 -5.11 9.91 -18.20
C ALA A 67 -4.19 9.48 -19.36
N LEU A 68 -2.88 9.68 -19.20
CA LEU A 68 -1.88 9.15 -20.12
C LEU A 68 -1.76 7.64 -19.95
N SER A 69 -1.49 6.93 -21.06
CA SER A 69 -1.16 5.51 -21.02
C SER A 69 0.15 5.24 -20.26
N ALA A 70 0.32 4.02 -19.76
CA ALA A 70 1.57 3.61 -19.12
C ALA A 70 2.77 3.77 -20.06
N THR A 71 2.59 3.43 -21.34
CA THR A 71 3.63 3.58 -22.37
C THR A 71 4.04 5.03 -22.59
N GLU A 72 3.06 5.96 -22.63
CA GLU A 72 3.35 7.40 -22.75
C GLU A 72 4.07 7.96 -21.52
N LYS A 73 3.66 7.52 -20.31
CA LYS A 73 4.34 7.89 -19.07
C LYS A 73 5.79 7.41 -19.05
N ILE A 74 6.03 6.17 -19.49
CA ILE A 74 7.39 5.59 -19.62
C ILE A 74 8.22 6.38 -20.63
N ALA A 75 7.67 6.73 -21.79
CA ALA A 75 8.35 7.52 -22.80
C ALA A 75 8.74 8.91 -22.27
N ARG A 76 7.81 9.61 -21.61
CA ARG A 76 8.09 10.90 -20.97
C ARG A 76 9.12 10.81 -19.83
N GLY A 77 9.07 9.73 -19.05
CA GLY A 77 10.07 9.46 -18.01
C GLY A 77 11.47 9.27 -18.58
N LYS A 78 11.60 8.53 -19.68
CA LYS A 78 12.88 8.38 -20.39
C LYS A 78 13.40 9.72 -20.93
N MET A 79 12.51 10.56 -21.46
CA MET A 79 12.90 11.92 -21.89
C MET A 79 13.39 12.76 -20.70
N ALA A 80 12.74 12.66 -19.54
CA ALA A 80 13.16 13.37 -18.34
C ALA A 80 14.57 12.92 -17.85
N ILE A 81 14.83 11.61 -17.87
CA ILE A 81 16.17 11.07 -17.51
C ILE A 81 17.23 11.54 -18.49
N ALA A 82 16.96 11.51 -19.80
CA ALA A 82 17.87 12.01 -20.83
C ALA A 82 18.15 13.51 -20.63
N ALA A 83 17.09 14.31 -20.45
CA ALA A 83 17.23 15.75 -20.20
C ALA A 83 18.05 16.06 -18.94
N LEU A 84 17.94 15.26 -17.88
CA LEU A 84 18.77 15.41 -16.69
C LEU A 84 20.25 15.10 -16.99
N SER A 85 20.54 14.09 -17.80
CA SER A 85 21.89 13.77 -18.25
C SER A 85 22.49 14.90 -19.06
N ASP A 86 21.72 15.42 -20.04
CA ASP A 86 22.12 16.52 -20.90
C ASP A 86 22.36 17.81 -20.11
N PHE A 87 21.49 18.10 -19.14
CA PHE A 87 21.65 19.24 -18.23
C PHE A 87 22.96 19.16 -17.44
N ARG A 88 23.28 17.97 -16.88
CA ARG A 88 24.54 17.75 -16.15
C ARG A 88 25.76 17.89 -17.03
N GLN A 89 25.66 17.45 -18.29
CA GLN A 89 26.76 17.61 -19.25
C GLN A 89 26.95 19.06 -19.66
N ALA A 90 25.86 19.76 -20.01
CA ALA A 90 25.89 21.18 -20.34
C ALA A 90 26.42 22.05 -19.19
N GLN A 91 26.10 21.64 -17.92
CA GLN A 91 26.65 22.31 -16.73
C GLN A 91 28.16 22.16 -16.62
N LYS A 92 28.72 20.99 -17.00
CA LYS A 92 30.20 20.77 -17.04
C LYS A 92 30.87 21.54 -18.17
N ASP A 93 30.16 21.64 -19.30
CA ASP A 93 30.67 22.32 -20.50
C ASP A 93 30.49 23.85 -20.44
N GLY A 94 29.70 24.36 -19.49
CA GLY A 94 29.41 25.78 -19.31
C GLY A 94 28.46 26.37 -20.37
N ASP A 95 27.71 25.53 -21.09
CA ASP A 95 26.77 25.91 -22.16
C ASP A 95 25.41 26.26 -21.59
N GLN A 96 25.16 27.58 -21.40
CA GLN A 96 23.96 28.08 -20.75
C GLN A 96 22.69 27.82 -21.58
N ASP A 97 22.77 27.91 -22.91
CA ASP A 97 21.61 27.70 -23.79
C ASP A 97 21.12 26.24 -23.73
N LYS A 98 22.05 25.29 -23.73
CA LYS A 98 21.70 23.88 -23.57
C LYS A 98 21.21 23.53 -22.17
N MET A 99 21.75 24.19 -21.14
CA MET A 99 21.23 24.04 -19.77
C MET A 99 19.77 24.46 -19.69
N ASP A 100 19.41 25.62 -20.24
CA ASP A 100 18.05 26.15 -20.18
C ASP A 100 17.06 25.30 -21.00
N ALA A 101 17.49 24.80 -22.17
CA ALA A 101 16.69 23.89 -22.98
C ALA A 101 16.42 22.56 -22.26
N SER A 102 17.47 21.93 -21.72
CA SER A 102 17.38 20.66 -20.99
C SER A 102 16.56 20.81 -19.71
N ARG A 103 16.68 21.94 -19.02
CA ARG A 103 15.90 22.26 -17.83
C ARG A 103 14.40 22.34 -18.13
N ARG A 104 13.98 23.02 -19.20
CA ARG A 104 12.57 23.08 -19.60
C ARG A 104 12.02 21.68 -19.89
N THR A 105 12.72 20.89 -20.67
CA THR A 105 12.32 19.51 -20.97
C THR A 105 12.22 18.66 -19.71
N LEU A 106 13.12 18.83 -18.76
CA LEU A 106 13.10 18.16 -17.47
C LEU A 106 11.90 18.57 -16.64
N GLU A 107 11.63 19.88 -16.52
CA GLU A 107 10.51 20.42 -15.73
C GLU A 107 9.16 19.94 -16.28
N GLU A 108 8.97 19.92 -17.60
CA GLU A 108 7.75 19.42 -18.25
C GLU A 108 7.48 17.92 -18.00
N ASN A 109 8.55 17.13 -17.96
CA ASN A 109 8.44 15.66 -17.83
C ASN A 109 8.75 15.16 -16.41
N MET A 110 9.08 16.03 -15.47
CA MET A 110 9.42 15.69 -14.09
C MET A 110 8.36 14.85 -13.36
N PRO A 111 7.04 15.09 -13.54
CA PRO A 111 6.01 14.23 -12.93
C PRO A 111 6.08 12.76 -13.35
N TYR A 112 6.74 12.46 -14.46
CA TYR A 112 6.88 11.10 -15.00
C TYR A 112 8.29 10.54 -14.83
N PHE A 113 9.18 11.22 -14.12
CA PHE A 113 10.60 10.87 -14.01
C PHE A 113 10.83 9.42 -13.59
N GLY A 114 10.10 8.95 -12.57
CA GLY A 114 10.21 7.59 -12.06
C GLY A 114 9.82 6.50 -13.07
N TYR A 115 8.90 6.80 -13.98
CA TYR A 115 8.49 5.85 -15.03
C TYR A 115 9.60 5.54 -16.02
N GLY A 116 10.59 6.42 -16.18
CA GLY A 116 11.71 6.22 -17.08
C GLY A 116 12.61 5.03 -16.72
N TYR A 117 12.57 4.57 -15.48
CA TYR A 117 13.29 3.38 -15.01
C TYR A 117 12.52 2.07 -15.22
N ILE A 118 11.26 2.14 -15.66
CA ILE A 118 10.40 0.99 -15.89
C ILE A 118 10.53 0.55 -17.35
N GLN A 119 10.69 -0.76 -17.56
CA GLN A 119 10.90 -1.30 -18.91
C GLN A 119 9.57 -1.65 -19.58
N ASN A 120 8.69 -2.36 -18.88
CA ASN A 120 7.42 -2.82 -19.41
C ASN A 120 6.25 -2.18 -18.65
N PRO A 121 5.15 -1.83 -19.33
CA PRO A 121 3.93 -1.33 -18.66
C PRO A 121 3.38 -2.30 -17.60
N ASP A 122 3.52 -3.60 -17.80
CA ASP A 122 3.03 -4.63 -16.88
C ASP A 122 3.79 -4.65 -15.54
N ASP A 123 5.03 -4.14 -15.52
CA ASP A 123 5.81 -3.99 -14.28
C ASP A 123 5.19 -2.99 -13.29
N LEU A 124 4.23 -2.16 -13.77
CA LEU A 124 3.46 -1.24 -12.94
C LEU A 124 2.37 -1.92 -12.12
N VAL A 125 2.03 -3.17 -12.45
CA VAL A 125 0.96 -3.90 -11.78
C VAL A 125 1.51 -4.65 -10.58
N PRO A 126 1.08 -4.30 -9.35
CA PRO A 126 1.49 -5.04 -8.16
C PRO A 126 0.89 -6.45 -8.17
N ASN A 127 1.37 -7.33 -7.28
CA ASN A 127 0.79 -8.66 -7.14
C ASN A 127 -0.68 -8.57 -6.69
N VAL A 128 -1.60 -8.73 -7.66
CA VAL A 128 -3.04 -8.59 -7.47
C VAL A 128 -3.57 -9.61 -6.45
N GLY A 129 -3.19 -10.89 -6.59
CA GLY A 129 -3.68 -11.95 -5.71
C GLY A 129 -3.29 -11.71 -4.24
N LEU A 130 -2.04 -11.36 -4.00
CA LEU A 130 -1.56 -11.07 -2.64
C LEU A 130 -2.23 -9.81 -2.07
N SER A 131 -2.33 -8.73 -2.86
CA SER A 131 -2.99 -7.49 -2.44
C SER A 131 -4.47 -7.70 -2.12
N PHE A 132 -5.16 -8.49 -2.94
CA PHE A 132 -6.58 -8.82 -2.77
C PHE A 132 -6.84 -9.59 -1.47
N TRP A 133 -6.12 -10.69 -1.22
CA TRP A 133 -6.36 -11.53 -0.06
C TRP A 133 -5.92 -10.89 1.26
N THR A 134 -4.77 -10.22 1.28
CA THR A 134 -4.29 -9.55 2.50
C THR A 134 -5.21 -8.39 2.89
N PHE A 135 -5.74 -7.66 1.92
CA PHE A 135 -6.75 -6.62 2.18
C PHE A 135 -8.01 -7.20 2.84
N ARG A 136 -8.52 -8.32 2.33
CA ARG A 136 -9.73 -8.97 2.88
C ARG A 136 -9.51 -9.57 4.25
N ILE A 137 -8.37 -10.16 4.50
CA ILE A 137 -8.00 -10.66 5.83
C ILE A 137 -7.96 -9.49 6.82
N MET A 138 -7.32 -8.40 6.48
CA MET A 138 -7.27 -7.19 7.33
C MET A 138 -8.68 -6.66 7.63
N VAL A 139 -9.50 -6.46 6.60
CA VAL A 139 -10.87 -5.93 6.77
C VAL A 139 -11.76 -6.92 7.52
N GLY A 140 -11.67 -8.22 7.21
CA GLY A 140 -12.44 -9.26 7.87
C GLY A 140 -12.18 -9.31 9.37
N PHE A 141 -10.92 -9.29 9.80
CA PHE A 141 -10.59 -9.20 11.22
C PHE A 141 -10.99 -7.86 11.83
N GLY A 142 -10.89 -6.75 11.08
CA GLY A 142 -11.39 -5.45 11.53
C GLY A 142 -12.90 -5.48 11.84
N MET A 143 -13.70 -6.05 10.95
CA MET A 143 -15.15 -6.23 11.16
C MET A 143 -15.45 -7.18 12.32
N TYR A 144 -14.66 -8.26 12.45
CA TYR A 144 -14.76 -9.15 13.60
C TYR A 144 -14.54 -8.40 14.92
N PHE A 145 -13.51 -7.55 15.02
CA PHE A 145 -13.24 -6.77 16.24
C PHE A 145 -14.34 -5.76 16.53
N ILE A 146 -14.89 -5.10 15.52
CA ILE A 146 -16.05 -4.18 15.70
C ILE A 146 -17.23 -4.94 16.29
N ALA A 147 -17.58 -6.10 15.72
CA ALA A 147 -18.68 -6.93 16.22
C ALA A 147 -18.40 -7.46 17.64
N PHE A 148 -17.20 -7.91 17.91
CA PHE A 148 -16.77 -8.41 19.21
C PHE A 148 -16.88 -7.32 20.30
N PHE A 149 -16.31 -6.13 20.03
CA PHE A 149 -16.38 -5.03 21.00
C PHE A 149 -17.80 -4.49 21.17
N ALA A 150 -18.64 -4.46 20.14
CA ALA A 150 -20.05 -4.12 20.24
C ALA A 150 -20.79 -5.12 21.13
N LEU A 151 -20.50 -6.41 21.00
CA LEU A 151 -21.06 -7.46 21.85
C LEU A 151 -20.62 -7.29 23.32
N VAL A 152 -19.32 -7.05 23.56
CA VAL A 152 -18.79 -6.80 24.91
C VAL A 152 -19.46 -5.59 25.54
N LEU A 153 -19.60 -4.50 24.80
CA LEU A 153 -20.26 -3.28 25.25
C LEU A 153 -21.74 -3.56 25.61
N PHE A 154 -22.45 -4.29 24.77
CA PHE A 154 -23.83 -4.66 25.00
C PHE A 154 -24.00 -5.52 26.25
N LEU A 155 -23.14 -6.53 26.46
CA LEU A 155 -23.18 -7.39 27.65
C LEU A 155 -22.79 -6.61 28.91
N SER A 156 -21.86 -5.68 28.81
CA SER A 156 -21.47 -4.78 29.91
C SER A 156 -22.62 -3.89 30.31
N TRP A 157 -23.33 -3.29 29.37
CA TRP A 157 -24.49 -2.45 29.63
C TRP A 157 -25.63 -3.22 30.32
N LYS A 158 -25.77 -4.50 29.99
CA LYS A 158 -26.76 -5.41 30.63
C LYS A 158 -26.27 -6.01 31.95
N ASN A 159 -25.11 -5.64 32.46
CA ASN A 159 -24.45 -6.24 33.64
C ASN A 159 -24.33 -7.78 33.58
N LYS A 160 -24.21 -8.35 32.34
CA LYS A 160 -24.10 -9.79 32.09
C LYS A 160 -22.68 -10.21 31.70
N LEU A 161 -21.67 -9.34 31.85
CA LEU A 161 -20.31 -9.61 31.42
C LEU A 161 -19.63 -10.65 32.33
N TYR A 162 -19.90 -10.57 33.64
CA TYR A 162 -19.30 -11.46 34.64
C TYR A 162 -19.87 -12.88 34.52
N GLY A 163 -18.94 -13.86 34.53
CA GLY A 163 -19.30 -15.28 34.46
C GLY A 163 -19.39 -15.88 33.06
N GLN A 164 -19.20 -15.11 32.00
CA GLN A 164 -19.25 -15.57 30.61
C GLN A 164 -17.91 -16.19 30.19
N ARG A 165 -17.62 -17.43 30.60
CA ARG A 165 -16.36 -18.12 30.29
C ARG A 165 -16.06 -18.25 28.79
N TRP A 166 -17.09 -18.35 27.96
CA TRP A 166 -16.93 -18.42 26.50
C TRP A 166 -16.39 -17.11 25.94
N LEU A 167 -16.81 -15.97 26.47
CA LEU A 167 -16.37 -14.64 26.04
C LEU A 167 -14.86 -14.43 26.34
N HIS A 168 -14.40 -14.89 27.50
CA HIS A 168 -12.98 -14.83 27.86
C HIS A 168 -12.12 -15.72 26.93
N ARG A 169 -12.62 -16.91 26.54
CA ARG A 169 -11.94 -17.75 25.57
C ARG A 169 -11.84 -17.08 24.19
N ILE A 170 -12.93 -16.47 23.72
CA ILE A 170 -12.91 -15.72 22.46
C ILE A 170 -11.95 -14.52 22.55
N ALA A 171 -11.98 -13.77 23.65
CA ALA A 171 -11.05 -12.66 23.86
C ALA A 171 -9.58 -13.11 23.79
N LEU A 172 -9.24 -14.22 24.42
CA LEU A 172 -7.91 -14.78 24.40
C LEU A 172 -7.47 -15.18 22.96
N TRP A 173 -8.34 -15.86 22.21
CA TRP A 173 -8.09 -16.23 20.83
C TRP A 173 -8.10 -15.04 19.86
N SER A 174 -8.66 -13.92 20.26
CA SER A 174 -8.66 -12.68 19.46
C SER A 174 -7.30 -11.99 19.43
N ILE A 175 -6.42 -12.24 20.40
CA ILE A 175 -5.09 -11.64 20.47
C ILE A 175 -4.27 -11.95 19.20
N PRO A 176 -4.08 -13.22 18.78
CA PRO A 176 -3.40 -13.54 17.54
C PRO A 176 -4.05 -12.88 16.30
N PHE A 177 -5.37 -12.73 16.27
CA PHE A 177 -6.05 -12.12 15.13
C PHE A 177 -5.71 -10.64 14.95
N ALA A 178 -5.44 -9.91 16.05
CA ALA A 178 -4.98 -8.53 15.97
C ALA A 178 -3.60 -8.45 15.27
N PHE A 179 -2.69 -9.36 15.60
CA PHE A 179 -1.38 -9.44 14.93
C PHE A 179 -1.53 -9.80 13.46
N VAL A 180 -2.35 -10.80 13.12
CA VAL A 180 -2.59 -11.19 11.73
C VAL A 180 -3.20 -10.04 10.93
N ALA A 181 -4.17 -9.30 11.49
CA ALA A 181 -4.78 -8.14 10.85
C ALA A 181 -3.74 -7.04 10.59
N SER A 182 -2.87 -6.76 11.58
CA SER A 182 -1.80 -5.77 11.47
C SER A 182 -0.79 -6.17 10.38
N GLN A 183 -0.33 -7.42 10.37
CA GLN A 183 0.61 -7.92 9.36
C GLN A 183 -0.02 -7.92 7.96
N ALA A 184 -1.27 -8.32 7.81
CA ALA A 184 -1.99 -8.26 6.55
C ALA A 184 -2.11 -6.81 6.04
N GLY A 185 -2.37 -5.85 6.93
CA GLY A 185 -2.38 -4.43 6.62
C GLY A 185 -1.02 -3.90 6.15
N TRP A 186 0.06 -4.35 6.78
CA TRP A 186 1.41 -4.02 6.37
C TRP A 186 1.74 -4.60 4.99
N VAL A 187 1.47 -5.89 4.77
CA VAL A 187 1.69 -6.55 3.48
C VAL A 187 0.94 -5.84 2.36
N VAL A 188 -0.36 -5.53 2.51
CA VAL A 188 -1.12 -4.81 1.49
C VAL A 188 -0.60 -3.39 1.25
N SER A 189 -0.02 -2.78 2.28
CA SER A 189 0.59 -1.45 2.16
C SER A 189 1.84 -1.49 1.29
N GLU A 190 2.72 -2.42 1.51
CA GLU A 190 4.01 -2.52 0.82
C GLU A 190 3.89 -3.18 -0.56
N VAL A 191 3.17 -4.32 -0.67
CA VAL A 191 2.98 -5.02 -1.95
C VAL A 191 2.11 -4.21 -2.90
N GLY A 192 1.04 -3.59 -2.39
CA GLY A 192 0.16 -2.76 -3.23
C GLY A 192 0.80 -1.47 -3.72
N ARG A 193 1.95 -1.07 -3.15
CA ARG A 193 2.71 0.09 -3.61
C ARG A 193 3.72 -0.25 -4.71
N GLN A 194 4.08 -1.52 -4.87
CA GLN A 194 5.03 -1.91 -5.91
C GLN A 194 4.57 -1.45 -7.31
N PRO A 195 5.51 -1.06 -8.20
CA PRO A 195 6.98 -1.10 -8.04
C PRO A 195 7.59 0.13 -7.35
N TRP A 196 6.81 0.97 -6.69
CA TRP A 196 7.23 2.27 -6.19
C TRP A 196 7.84 2.20 -4.78
N ALA A 197 9.01 2.79 -4.60
CA ALA A 197 9.52 3.22 -3.30
C ALA A 197 8.91 4.59 -2.92
N ILE A 198 8.92 5.54 -3.87
CA ILE A 198 8.21 6.82 -3.79
C ILE A 198 7.30 6.89 -5.02
N GLN A 199 6.01 7.02 -4.81
CA GLN A 199 5.00 6.99 -5.87
C GLN A 199 5.37 7.94 -7.02
N ASP A 200 5.35 7.42 -8.25
CA ASP A 200 5.60 8.11 -9.52
C ASP A 200 7.02 8.72 -9.68
N LEU A 201 7.80 8.79 -8.61
CA LEU A 201 9.12 9.43 -8.62
C LEU A 201 10.27 8.44 -8.59
N LEU A 202 10.23 7.43 -7.73
CA LEU A 202 11.34 6.51 -7.52
C LEU A 202 10.85 5.07 -7.42
N PRO A 203 11.08 4.25 -8.44
CA PRO A 203 10.78 2.83 -8.37
C PRO A 203 11.85 2.08 -7.54
N VAL A 204 11.47 0.93 -7.00
CA VAL A 204 12.33 0.11 -6.11
C VAL A 204 13.62 -0.32 -6.81
N ASN A 205 13.57 -0.64 -8.10
CA ASN A 205 14.75 -1.03 -8.87
C ASN A 205 15.80 0.09 -9.02
N ALA A 206 15.39 1.37 -8.94
CA ALA A 206 16.27 2.52 -8.95
C ALA A 206 16.65 3.00 -7.54
N ALA A 207 15.94 2.55 -6.50
CA ALA A 207 16.17 2.90 -5.10
C ALA A 207 17.22 2.02 -4.41
N ILE A 208 18.02 1.30 -5.16
CA ILE A 208 19.04 0.38 -4.63
C ILE A 208 20.27 1.19 -4.19
N SER A 209 20.68 1.01 -2.92
CA SER A 209 21.93 1.57 -2.41
C SER A 209 23.13 0.66 -2.77
N ASN A 210 24.30 1.26 -2.94
CA ASN A 210 25.55 0.54 -3.21
C ASN A 210 26.16 -0.10 -1.95
N LEU A 211 25.33 -0.77 -1.14
CA LEU A 211 25.77 -1.49 0.05
C LEU A 211 26.15 -2.92 -0.31
N SER A 212 27.23 -3.42 0.29
CA SER A 212 27.59 -4.82 0.17
C SER A 212 26.58 -5.73 0.89
N ALA A 213 26.32 -6.90 0.32
CA ALA A 213 25.44 -7.90 0.94
C ALA A 213 25.87 -8.24 2.38
N GLY A 214 27.20 -8.28 2.65
CA GLY A 214 27.74 -8.53 3.98
C GLY A 214 27.38 -7.43 5.00
N ALA A 215 27.37 -6.15 4.60
CA ALA A 215 26.97 -5.06 5.48
C ALA A 215 25.49 -5.16 5.87
N VAL A 216 24.64 -5.50 4.90
CA VAL A 216 23.20 -5.70 5.15
C VAL A 216 22.96 -6.89 6.08
N GLN A 217 23.63 -8.02 5.85
CA GLN A 217 23.53 -9.21 6.70
C GLN A 217 23.99 -8.92 8.14
N THR A 218 25.14 -8.26 8.30
CA THR A 218 25.65 -7.89 9.62
C THR A 218 24.65 -7.03 10.39
N THR A 219 24.13 -5.99 9.75
CA THR A 219 23.11 -5.12 10.34
C THR A 219 21.85 -5.90 10.72
N PHE A 220 21.37 -6.78 9.84
CA PHE A 220 20.20 -7.64 10.11
C PHE A 220 20.41 -8.50 11.36
N PHE A 221 21.55 -9.19 11.47
CA PHE A 221 21.82 -10.05 12.63
C PHE A 221 22.00 -9.27 13.91
N ILE A 222 22.60 -8.08 13.88
CA ILE A 222 22.70 -7.21 15.06
C ILE A 222 21.29 -6.81 15.54
N PHE A 223 20.42 -6.34 14.65
CA PHE A 223 19.05 -6.00 15.03
C PHE A 223 18.27 -7.21 15.51
N LEU A 224 18.40 -8.36 14.85
CA LEU A 224 17.76 -9.61 15.27
C LEU A 224 18.16 -9.97 16.70
N ALA A 225 19.45 -9.91 17.03
CA ALA A 225 19.94 -10.19 18.40
C ALA A 225 19.38 -9.21 19.42
N ILE A 226 19.42 -7.90 19.13
CA ILE A 226 18.91 -6.86 20.03
C ILE A 226 17.41 -7.06 20.28
N PHE A 227 16.60 -7.20 19.23
CA PHE A 227 15.16 -7.39 19.37
C PHE A 227 14.79 -8.70 20.04
N THR A 228 15.56 -9.78 19.83
CA THR A 228 15.34 -11.05 20.54
C THR A 228 15.58 -10.89 22.04
N ILE A 229 16.67 -10.22 22.44
CA ILE A 229 16.96 -9.95 23.85
C ILE A 229 15.85 -9.10 24.49
N LEU A 230 15.44 -8.02 23.82
CA LEU A 230 14.34 -7.17 24.29
C LEU A 230 13.02 -7.94 24.43
N PHE A 231 12.70 -8.79 23.47
CA PHE A 231 11.49 -9.62 23.50
C PHE A 231 11.49 -10.62 24.67
N ILE A 232 12.64 -11.27 24.94
CA ILE A 232 12.79 -12.17 26.10
C ILE A 232 12.61 -11.40 27.41
N ALA A 233 13.21 -10.20 27.50
CA ALA A 233 13.06 -9.34 28.67
C ALA A 233 11.61 -8.91 28.89
N GLU A 234 10.90 -8.51 27.82
CA GLU A 234 9.49 -8.12 27.85
C GLU A 234 8.59 -9.26 28.34
N ILE A 235 8.77 -10.48 27.78
CA ILE A 235 8.03 -11.66 28.24
C ILE A 235 8.32 -11.92 29.73
N GLY A 236 9.57 -11.83 30.16
CA GLY A 236 9.94 -12.01 31.55
C GLY A 236 9.25 -11.02 32.51
N ILE A 237 9.19 -9.74 32.12
CA ILE A 237 8.46 -8.70 32.86
C ILE A 237 6.97 -8.97 32.92
N MET A 238 6.35 -9.33 31.76
CA MET A 238 4.92 -9.62 31.70
C MET A 238 4.55 -10.82 32.56
N VAL A 239 5.29 -11.92 32.48
CA VAL A 239 5.06 -13.12 33.30
C VAL A 239 5.17 -12.79 34.78
N LYS A 240 6.21 -12.05 35.17
CA LYS A 240 6.40 -11.64 36.57
C LYS A 240 5.27 -10.74 37.07
N ALA A 241 4.82 -9.79 36.25
CA ALA A 241 3.68 -8.93 36.58
C ALA A 241 2.39 -9.74 36.73
N CYS A 242 2.11 -10.65 35.82
CA CYS A 242 0.93 -11.53 35.90
C CYS A 242 0.94 -12.40 37.16
N LEU A 243 2.10 -12.96 37.54
CA LEU A 243 2.23 -13.80 38.74
C LEU A 243 2.01 -12.97 40.02
N LEU A 244 2.47 -11.73 40.06
CA LEU A 244 2.24 -10.84 41.20
C LEU A 244 0.76 -10.49 41.39
N TYR A 245 0.01 -10.30 40.31
CA TYR A 245 -1.42 -10.02 40.36
C TYR A 245 -2.30 -11.23 40.66
N THR A 246 -1.77 -12.45 40.56
CA THR A 246 -2.53 -13.69 40.83
C THR A 246 -2.24 -14.30 42.19
N SER A 247 -1.31 -13.71 42.97
CA SER A 247 -0.91 -14.20 44.29
C SER A 247 -1.65 -13.53 45.46
N ASP A 248 -2.56 -12.59 45.19
CA ASP A 248 -3.54 -12.03 46.12
C ASP A 248 -4.95 -12.61 45.81
#